data_9fee244d38d69f2788fed0f6274553fa
#
_entry.id   9fee244d38d69f2788fed0f6274553fa
#
_cell.length_a   1.000
_cell.length_b   1.000
_cell.length_c   1.000
_cell.angle_alpha   90.00
_cell.angle_beta   90.00
_cell.angle_gamma   90.00
#
_symmetry.space_group_name_H-M   'P 1'
#
loop_
_entity.id
_entity.type
_entity.pdbx_description
1 polymer ?
#
loop_
_entity_poly.entity_id
_entity_poly.type
_entity_poly.pdbx_seq_one_letter_code
_entity_poly.pdbx_strand_id
1 'polypeptide(L)'
;MRPAKRRSSERLLLRAAAGMAVALLALVQPALADPVNILFVGNSYTHGRYDPALNYNAGAGNTPGDGLVHDLLCPSAPCTGVEGPAAVVPTAANTPGGTLAGQLSYLQSNPGSQYTEVGPFSGVAGIFLQFTKDAGLNYNVSLIAVSSATLTGYANNSGNEAGVLPLITNPKYSQVVLQDQSFQPLPTSITVNGQSVPTRGNPTSFQSGVTRLVNGIDAADQAAAKPNAAITLYQTPPIAALGYTSSNPNAPIFGSSTVAEQNGNKAYAPYVGDANPIAAMAADLHNAYLKVAGTYNAANPNNSHINVALAGDAWVSAIDAGIAQQNPFLATEPSSQVDLWDSDPLLACCTVPIGYHPSVFGDYLDALVLFGQITGINPETLTAEFDPTHALYLDSASYALGISAPIASELAIVAEETLVNGGPVPEPASLALLGVGVLGLSLIRRRRLISYPTSTSSGAQERNRR
;
A
#
# COMPACT_ATOMS: atom_id res chain seq x y z
N MET A 1 3.35 70.77 32.10
CA MET A 1 4.34 69.92 32.72
C MET A 1 3.79 68.54 33.02
N ARG A 2 4.52 67.49 32.63
CA ARG A 2 4.34 66.03 32.71
C ARG A 2 3.17 65.36 32.00
N PRO A 3 3.49 64.67 30.93
CA PRO A 3 2.89 63.34 30.67
C PRO A 3 3.97 62.32 30.31
N ALA A 4 4.53 61.61 31.26
CA ALA A 4 5.57 60.59 31.00
C ALA A 4 5.32 59.21 31.66
N LYS A 5 4.16 59.00 32.32
CA LYS A 5 3.90 57.74 33.05
C LYS A 5 2.97 56.71 32.38
N ARG A 6 2.36 57.02 31.21
CA ARG A 6 1.37 56.11 30.57
C ARG A 6 1.95 55.10 29.61
N ARG A 7 3.19 55.29 29.12
CA ARG A 7 3.81 54.38 28.11
C ARG A 7 4.49 53.13 28.66
N SER A 8 4.73 53.07 29.98
CA SER A 8 5.40 51.90 30.60
C SER A 8 4.45 50.75 30.91
N SER A 9 3.19 51.04 31.28
CA SER A 9 2.20 50.00 31.58
C SER A 9 1.69 49.25 30.35
N GLU A 10 1.58 49.91 29.19
CA GLU A 10 1.14 49.28 27.96
C GLU A 10 2.20 48.29 27.43
N ARG A 11 3.50 48.62 27.58
CA ARG A 11 4.60 47.70 27.17
C ARG A 11 4.72 46.50 28.10
N LEU A 12 4.33 46.62 29.38
CA LEU A 12 4.33 45.51 30.34
C LEU A 12 3.18 44.55 30.05
N LEU A 13 2.01 45.07 29.70
CA LEU A 13 0.83 44.29 29.34
C LEU A 13 1.02 43.54 27.99
N LEU A 14 1.68 44.15 26.99
CA LEU A 14 2.01 43.48 25.72
C LEU A 14 3.03 42.37 25.91
N ARG A 15 4.02 42.53 26.79
CA ARG A 15 5.01 41.47 27.08
C ARG A 15 4.40 40.32 27.87
N ALA A 16 3.50 40.58 28.80
CA ALA A 16 2.75 39.56 29.55
C ALA A 16 1.79 38.78 28.63
N ALA A 17 1.12 39.45 27.70
CA ALA A 17 0.24 38.80 26.73
C ALA A 17 1.01 37.95 25.70
N ALA A 18 2.19 38.41 25.25
CA ALA A 18 3.06 37.65 24.38
C ALA A 18 3.67 36.43 25.11
N GLY A 19 4.06 36.57 26.37
CA GLY A 19 4.56 35.47 27.18
C GLY A 19 3.50 34.38 27.46
N MET A 20 2.23 34.79 27.69
CA MET A 20 1.13 33.84 27.84
C MET A 20 0.76 33.12 26.53
N ALA A 21 0.85 33.80 25.39
CA ALA A 21 0.59 33.19 24.09
C ALA A 21 1.67 32.14 23.75
N VAL A 22 2.93 32.40 24.04
CA VAL A 22 4.04 31.43 23.83
C VAL A 22 3.91 30.26 24.83
N ALA A 23 3.53 30.51 26.08
CA ALA A 23 3.32 29.44 27.08
C ALA A 23 2.08 28.58 26.75
N LEU A 24 1.02 29.13 26.16
CA LEU A 24 -0.12 28.33 25.67
C LEU A 24 0.22 27.51 24.45
N LEU A 25 1.07 27.99 23.55
CA LEU A 25 1.57 27.22 22.41
C LEU A 25 2.51 26.08 22.83
N ALA A 26 3.26 26.25 23.92
CA ALA A 26 4.14 25.21 24.45
C ALA A 26 3.40 24.10 25.23
N LEU A 27 2.13 24.34 25.64
CA LEU A 27 1.30 23.35 26.36
C LEU A 27 0.38 22.54 25.43
N VAL A 28 0.27 22.91 24.16
CA VAL A 28 -0.33 22.06 23.13
C VAL A 28 0.76 21.09 22.64
N GLN A 29 1.15 20.15 23.49
CA GLN A 29 1.70 18.91 22.94
C GLN A 29 0.59 18.35 22.08
N PRO A 30 0.82 18.07 20.78
CA PRO A 30 -0.14 17.29 20.03
C PRO A 30 -0.32 16.00 20.84
N ALA A 31 -1.50 15.78 21.39
CA ALA A 31 -1.87 14.46 21.86
C ALA A 31 -1.56 13.56 20.67
N LEU A 32 -0.60 12.66 20.83
CA LEU A 32 -0.29 11.67 19.78
C LEU A 32 -1.63 11.05 19.45
N ALA A 33 -2.11 11.28 18.24
CA ALA A 33 -3.34 10.67 17.79
C ALA A 33 -3.20 9.16 17.97
N ASP A 34 -4.27 8.51 18.44
CA ASP A 34 -4.27 7.06 18.55
C ASP A 34 -3.80 6.47 17.21
N PRO A 35 -2.97 5.41 17.24
CA PRO A 35 -2.45 4.83 16.02
C PRO A 35 -3.58 4.33 15.13
N VAL A 36 -3.45 4.56 13.84
CA VAL A 36 -4.34 3.97 12.83
C VAL A 36 -4.02 2.48 12.74
N ASN A 37 -4.98 1.63 13.06
CA ASN A 37 -4.81 0.20 12.91
C ASN A 37 -5.21 -0.23 11.50
N ILE A 38 -4.24 -0.69 10.71
CA ILE A 38 -4.43 -1.15 9.34
C ILE A 38 -4.09 -2.63 9.22
N LEU A 39 -4.89 -3.37 8.44
CA LEU A 39 -4.66 -4.76 8.11
C LEU A 39 -4.45 -4.92 6.60
N PHE A 40 -3.34 -5.54 6.22
CA PHE A 40 -3.10 -6.02 4.87
C PHE A 40 -3.51 -7.49 4.78
N VAL A 41 -4.36 -7.81 3.80
CA VAL A 41 -4.83 -9.17 3.50
C VAL A 41 -4.51 -9.49 2.04
N GLY A 42 -3.75 -10.55 1.81
CA GLY A 42 -3.36 -10.91 0.45
C GLY A 42 -2.61 -12.22 0.38
N ASN A 43 -1.65 -12.28 -0.52
CA ASN A 43 -0.84 -13.48 -0.76
C ASN A 43 0.62 -13.09 -1.02
N SER A 44 1.36 -13.86 -1.82
CA SER A 44 2.76 -13.60 -2.14
C SER A 44 3.03 -12.21 -2.75
N TYR A 45 2.07 -11.58 -3.39
CA TYR A 45 2.17 -10.19 -3.88
C TYR A 45 2.12 -9.16 -2.76
N THR A 46 1.50 -9.48 -1.65
CA THR A 46 1.41 -8.58 -0.48
C THR A 46 2.56 -8.76 0.49
N HIS A 47 2.97 -10.03 0.75
CA HIS A 47 4.07 -10.27 1.69
C HIS A 47 5.46 -10.12 1.07
N GLY A 48 5.54 -9.84 -0.26
CA GLY A 48 6.80 -9.88 -0.99
C GLY A 48 7.33 -11.31 -1.11
N ARG A 49 8.13 -11.60 -2.12
CA ARG A 49 8.65 -12.96 -2.26
C ARG A 49 10.13 -13.07 -1.98
N TYR A 50 10.85 -11.97 -2.05
CA TYR A 50 12.31 -11.96 -2.00
C TYR A 50 12.85 -10.98 -0.96
N ASP A 51 13.95 -11.38 -0.33
CA ASP A 51 14.73 -10.45 0.46
C ASP A 51 15.31 -9.33 -0.46
N PRO A 52 15.41 -8.11 0.04
CA PRO A 52 15.14 -7.69 1.42
C PRO A 52 13.68 -7.35 1.72
N ALA A 53 12.77 -7.29 0.73
CA ALA A 53 11.38 -6.88 0.94
C ALA A 53 10.61 -7.87 1.84
N LEU A 54 10.80 -9.18 1.64
CA LEU A 54 10.08 -10.26 2.32
C LEU A 54 9.96 -10.09 3.85
N ASN A 55 11.07 -9.71 4.50
CA ASN A 55 11.15 -9.58 5.96
C ASN A 55 11.41 -8.14 6.43
N TYR A 56 11.30 -7.15 5.55
CA TYR A 56 11.58 -5.75 5.89
C TYR A 56 10.57 -5.19 6.89
N ASN A 57 11.05 -4.77 8.08
CA ASN A 57 10.20 -4.34 9.20
C ASN A 57 9.23 -5.43 9.72
N ALA A 58 9.51 -6.70 9.50
CA ALA A 58 8.66 -7.78 9.97
C ALA A 58 8.88 -8.10 11.45
N GLY A 59 7.79 -8.36 12.16
CA GLY A 59 7.77 -8.80 13.55
C GLY A 59 6.89 -10.02 13.77
N ALA A 60 7.37 -10.97 14.58
CA ALA A 60 6.58 -12.12 14.99
C ALA A 60 5.63 -11.76 16.12
N GLY A 61 4.45 -12.40 16.12
CA GLY A 61 3.46 -12.22 17.16
C GLY A 61 2.62 -10.96 17.00
N ASN A 62 2.02 -10.50 18.09
CA ASN A 62 1.09 -9.37 18.06
C ASN A 62 1.40 -8.41 19.23
N THR A 63 2.51 -7.71 19.13
CA THR A 63 2.94 -6.70 20.11
C THR A 63 2.75 -5.30 19.50
N PRO A 64 1.59 -4.66 19.63
CA PRO A 64 1.33 -3.36 19.02
C PRO A 64 2.32 -2.30 19.54
N GLY A 65 2.76 -1.44 18.62
CA GLY A 65 3.56 -0.27 18.96
C GLY A 65 5.07 -0.49 19.02
N ASP A 66 5.57 -1.66 18.62
CA ASP A 66 7.02 -1.93 18.51
C ASP A 66 7.64 -1.37 17.20
N GLY A 67 6.78 -0.83 16.32
CA GLY A 67 7.21 -0.24 15.05
C GLY A 67 7.49 -1.28 13.96
N LEU A 68 6.98 -2.50 14.10
CA LEU A 68 7.09 -3.58 13.13
C LEU A 68 5.72 -3.92 12.53
N VAL A 69 5.72 -4.61 11.37
CA VAL A 69 4.53 -5.25 10.81
C VAL A 69 4.28 -6.55 11.55
N HIS A 70 3.08 -6.72 12.07
CA HIS A 70 2.69 -7.94 12.77
C HIS A 70 2.11 -8.96 11.79
N ASP A 71 2.91 -9.96 11.44
CA ASP A 71 2.43 -11.13 10.71
C ASP A 71 1.58 -12.00 11.63
N LEU A 72 0.26 -11.93 11.44
CA LEU A 72 -0.71 -12.62 12.31
C LEU A 72 -0.72 -14.14 12.14
N LEU A 73 -0.13 -14.63 11.06
CA LEU A 73 0.02 -16.05 10.79
C LEU A 73 1.35 -16.62 11.33
N CYS A 74 2.22 -15.73 11.83
CA CYS A 74 3.50 -16.05 12.43
C CYS A 74 3.52 -15.70 13.93
N PRO A 75 2.94 -16.51 14.81
CA PRO A 75 2.85 -16.20 16.24
C PRO A 75 4.21 -16.19 16.94
N SER A 76 5.22 -16.83 16.36
CA SER A 76 6.60 -16.86 16.85
C SER A 76 7.58 -17.09 15.70
N ALA A 77 8.67 -16.32 15.66
CA ALA A 77 9.72 -16.50 14.63
C ALA A 77 10.69 -17.66 15.02
N PRO A 78 11.23 -18.39 14.03
CA PRO A 78 10.85 -18.38 12.63
C PRO A 78 9.54 -19.13 12.38
N CYS A 79 8.74 -18.68 11.41
CA CYS A 79 7.60 -19.41 10.92
C CYS A 79 7.77 -19.69 9.42
N THR A 80 7.15 -20.74 8.94
CA THR A 80 7.16 -21.08 7.52
C THR A 80 5.90 -20.56 6.87
N GLY A 81 6.03 -19.93 5.70
CA GLY A 81 4.89 -19.64 4.84
C GLY A 81 4.10 -20.92 4.55
N VAL A 82 2.78 -20.84 4.57
CA VAL A 82 1.93 -21.97 4.21
C VAL A 82 1.94 -22.08 2.69
N GLU A 83 2.97 -22.75 2.16
CA GLU A 83 2.95 -23.27 0.81
C GLU A 83 2.73 -24.77 0.90
N GLY A 84 1.58 -25.22 0.39
CA GLY A 84 1.21 -26.59 0.06
C GLY A 84 1.79 -27.77 0.86
N PRO A 85 1.33 -29.00 0.67
CA PRO A 85 1.56 -30.13 1.58
C PRO A 85 2.99 -30.69 1.63
N ALA A 86 3.99 -29.99 1.11
CA ALA A 86 5.39 -30.45 1.06
C ALA A 86 6.42 -29.43 1.58
N ALA A 87 6.00 -28.42 2.34
CA ALA A 87 6.95 -27.51 2.96
C ALA A 87 7.86 -28.28 3.94
N VAL A 88 9.12 -28.43 3.57
CA VAL A 88 10.14 -28.94 4.51
C VAL A 88 10.31 -27.84 5.56
N VAL A 89 9.91 -28.13 6.79
CA VAL A 89 10.13 -27.22 7.92
C VAL A 89 11.62 -26.90 7.99
N PRO A 90 12.05 -25.65 7.80
CA PRO A 90 13.44 -25.29 7.90
C PRO A 90 13.89 -25.55 9.34
N THR A 91 14.88 -26.40 9.51
CA THR A 91 15.61 -26.47 10.78
C THR A 91 16.67 -25.38 10.79
N ALA A 92 17.07 -24.88 11.95
CA ALA A 92 18.12 -23.86 12.08
C ALA A 92 19.44 -24.25 11.37
N ALA A 93 19.64 -25.53 11.07
CA ALA A 93 20.76 -26.06 10.28
C ALA A 93 20.55 -25.87 8.76
N ASN A 94 19.31 -25.71 8.27
CA ASN A 94 18.97 -25.74 6.86
C ASN A 94 18.62 -24.36 6.29
N THR A 95 18.45 -23.36 7.15
CA THR A 95 18.06 -22.01 6.74
C THR A 95 18.91 -20.97 7.45
N PRO A 96 20.11 -20.67 6.94
CA PRO A 96 20.93 -19.64 7.55
C PRO A 96 20.22 -18.29 7.48
N GLY A 97 19.61 -17.87 8.57
CA GLY A 97 19.19 -16.51 8.83
C GLY A 97 18.00 -15.95 8.07
N GLY A 98 17.27 -16.72 7.25
CA GLY A 98 16.15 -16.18 6.46
C GLY A 98 16.55 -15.11 5.41
N THR A 99 17.83 -14.93 5.16
CA THR A 99 18.35 -13.97 4.17
C THR A 99 18.41 -14.60 2.79
N LEU A 100 18.32 -13.79 1.74
CA LEU A 100 18.49 -14.21 0.35
C LEU A 100 19.77 -15.05 0.19
N ALA A 101 20.90 -14.60 0.74
CA ALA A 101 22.16 -15.33 0.70
C ALA A 101 22.09 -16.72 1.36
N GLY A 102 21.33 -16.85 2.43
CA GLY A 102 21.11 -18.12 3.12
C GLY A 102 20.21 -19.07 2.33
N GLN A 103 19.15 -18.55 1.73
CA GLN A 103 18.26 -19.31 0.86
C GLN A 103 19.00 -19.81 -0.38
N LEU A 104 19.85 -18.98 -0.97
CA LEU A 104 20.78 -19.34 -2.05
C LEU A 104 21.69 -20.49 -1.71
N SER A 105 22.38 -20.39 -0.60
CA SER A 105 23.30 -21.43 -0.12
C SER A 105 22.55 -22.75 0.09
N TYR A 106 21.32 -22.69 0.60
CA TYR A 106 20.49 -23.88 0.79
C TYR A 106 20.07 -24.50 -0.54
N LEU A 107 19.57 -23.72 -1.49
CA LEU A 107 19.15 -24.21 -2.82
C LEU A 107 20.32 -24.75 -3.65
N GLN A 108 21.49 -24.12 -3.58
CA GLN A 108 22.71 -24.61 -4.22
C GLN A 108 23.17 -25.96 -3.64
N SER A 109 22.97 -26.14 -2.32
CA SER A 109 23.35 -27.36 -1.62
C SER A 109 22.30 -28.49 -1.72
N ASN A 110 21.06 -28.13 -2.08
CA ASN A 110 19.92 -29.05 -2.16
C ASN A 110 19.17 -28.89 -3.50
N PRO A 111 19.80 -29.21 -4.63
CA PRO A 111 19.16 -29.10 -5.92
C PRO A 111 17.90 -29.98 -5.97
N GLY A 112 16.75 -29.37 -6.30
CA GLY A 112 15.44 -30.04 -6.33
C GLY A 112 14.59 -29.83 -5.05
N SER A 113 15.09 -29.13 -4.02
CA SER A 113 14.24 -28.68 -2.94
C SER A 113 13.34 -27.54 -3.39
N GLN A 114 12.09 -27.55 -2.92
CA GLN A 114 11.21 -26.40 -3.14
C GLN A 114 11.67 -25.24 -2.27
N TYR A 115 11.57 -24.02 -2.82
CA TYR A 115 11.82 -22.79 -2.09
C TYR A 115 10.80 -22.68 -0.94
N THR A 116 11.30 -22.48 0.27
CA THR A 116 10.47 -22.27 1.46
C THR A 116 10.69 -20.86 1.96
N GLU A 117 9.67 -20.03 1.88
CA GLU A 117 9.67 -18.69 2.46
C GLU A 117 9.67 -18.81 3.98
N VAL A 118 10.51 -18.01 4.64
CA VAL A 118 10.62 -18.00 6.10
C VAL A 118 10.13 -16.65 6.63
N GLY A 119 9.04 -16.71 7.41
CA GLY A 119 8.48 -15.54 8.09
C GLY A 119 9.18 -15.23 9.43
N PRO A 120 8.83 -14.14 10.08
CA PRO A 120 7.64 -13.32 9.79
C PRO A 120 7.77 -12.53 8.48
N PHE A 121 6.64 -12.35 7.80
CA PHE A 121 6.55 -11.64 6.53
C PHE A 121 6.11 -10.20 6.71
N SER A 122 6.46 -9.35 5.74
CA SER A 122 6.02 -7.95 5.72
C SER A 122 5.80 -7.41 4.30
N GLY A 123 6.78 -7.58 3.40
CA GLY A 123 6.69 -7.16 2.00
C GLY A 123 6.24 -5.70 1.82
N VAL A 124 5.25 -5.52 0.97
CA VAL A 124 4.64 -4.22 0.69
C VAL A 124 4.13 -3.52 1.96
N ALA A 125 3.60 -4.27 2.94
CA ALA A 125 3.14 -3.72 4.21
C ALA A 125 4.29 -3.16 5.07
N GLY A 126 5.48 -3.78 5.01
CA GLY A 126 6.69 -3.32 5.71
C GLY A 126 7.24 -2.02 5.11
N ILE A 127 7.21 -1.91 3.80
CA ILE A 127 7.61 -0.70 3.07
C ILE A 127 6.62 0.43 3.35
N PHE A 128 5.32 0.15 3.27
CA PHE A 128 4.25 1.10 3.64
C PHE A 128 4.43 1.63 5.07
N LEU A 129 4.71 0.75 6.04
CA LEU A 129 4.95 1.16 7.42
C LEU A 129 6.11 2.16 7.52
N GLN A 130 7.21 1.94 6.80
CA GLN A 130 8.33 2.88 6.78
C GLN A 130 7.91 4.25 6.22
N PHE A 131 7.20 4.27 5.09
CA PHE A 131 6.69 5.52 4.52
C PHE A 131 5.80 6.30 5.50
N THR A 132 4.95 5.59 6.26
CA THR A 132 4.14 6.26 7.30
C THR A 132 4.99 6.86 8.40
N LYS A 133 6.08 6.21 8.82
CA LYS A 133 7.04 6.76 9.78
C LYS A 133 7.76 7.98 9.23
N ASP A 134 8.23 7.93 7.99
CA ASP A 134 8.94 9.04 7.33
C ASP A 134 8.02 10.26 7.14
N ALA A 135 6.73 10.02 6.93
CA ALA A 135 5.69 11.06 6.88
C ALA A 135 5.23 11.55 8.28
N GLY A 136 5.78 11.01 9.36
CA GLY A 136 5.40 11.36 10.74
C GLY A 136 4.00 10.89 11.14
N LEU A 137 3.48 9.86 10.48
CA LEU A 137 2.18 9.25 10.78
C LEU A 137 2.33 8.11 11.77
N ASN A 138 1.27 7.87 12.56
CA ASN A 138 1.26 6.82 13.58
C ASN A 138 0.35 5.66 13.13
N TYR A 139 0.95 4.58 12.62
CA TYR A 139 0.26 3.39 12.14
C TYR A 139 0.70 2.15 12.90
N ASN A 140 -0.27 1.28 13.22
CA ASN A 140 -0.06 -0.11 13.61
C ASN A 140 -0.44 -1.00 12.42
N VAL A 141 0.54 -1.63 11.80
CA VAL A 141 0.34 -2.43 10.59
C VAL A 141 0.32 -3.91 10.95
N SER A 142 -0.71 -4.62 10.49
CA SER A 142 -0.82 -6.08 10.59
C SER A 142 -0.92 -6.70 9.20
N LEU A 143 -0.43 -7.93 9.06
CA LEU A 143 -0.42 -8.69 7.83
C LEU A 143 -1.11 -10.04 8.02
N ILE A 144 -1.91 -10.42 7.03
CA ILE A 144 -2.41 -11.77 6.78
C ILE A 144 -2.13 -12.08 5.31
N ALA A 145 -1.16 -12.94 5.03
CA ALA A 145 -0.86 -13.32 3.66
C ALA A 145 -0.52 -14.80 3.56
N VAL A 146 -1.33 -15.53 2.81
CA VAL A 146 -1.14 -16.94 2.50
C VAL A 146 -0.80 -17.05 1.02
N SER A 147 0.31 -17.69 0.68
CA SER A 147 0.72 -17.84 -0.71
C SER A 147 -0.39 -18.46 -1.57
N SER A 148 -0.64 -17.86 -2.74
CA SER A 148 -1.69 -18.25 -3.69
C SER A 148 -3.13 -18.14 -3.18
N ALA A 149 -3.37 -17.55 -1.99
CA ALA A 149 -4.71 -17.37 -1.45
C ALA A 149 -5.57 -16.45 -2.32
N THR A 150 -6.88 -16.72 -2.32
CA THR A 150 -7.88 -15.88 -2.95
C THR A 150 -8.76 -15.22 -1.90
N LEU A 151 -9.33 -14.05 -2.22
CA LEU A 151 -10.30 -13.40 -1.33
C LEU A 151 -11.52 -14.29 -1.08
N THR A 152 -11.93 -15.09 -2.08
CA THR A 152 -13.00 -16.09 -1.90
C THR A 152 -12.57 -17.21 -0.94
N GLY A 153 -11.31 -17.65 -0.97
CA GLY A 153 -10.75 -18.62 -0.02
C GLY A 153 -10.83 -18.10 1.41
N TYR A 154 -10.37 -16.89 1.65
CA TYR A 154 -10.51 -16.22 2.95
C TYR A 154 -11.97 -16.09 3.40
N ALA A 155 -12.86 -15.67 2.51
CA ALA A 155 -14.30 -15.55 2.80
C ALA A 155 -14.97 -16.89 3.07
N ASN A 156 -14.50 -17.98 2.49
CA ASN A 156 -14.95 -19.35 2.77
C ASN A 156 -14.40 -19.89 4.08
N ASN A 157 -13.31 -19.30 4.57
CA ASN A 157 -12.61 -19.75 5.79
C ASN A 157 -12.24 -21.25 5.73
N SER A 158 -11.71 -21.69 4.61
CA SER A 158 -11.49 -23.10 4.31
C SER A 158 -10.13 -23.34 3.63
N GLY A 159 -9.68 -24.58 3.61
CA GLY A 159 -8.38 -24.91 3.03
C GLY A 159 -7.22 -24.31 3.84
N ASN A 160 -6.26 -23.70 3.15
CA ASN A 160 -5.10 -23.05 3.76
C ASN A 160 -5.49 -21.75 4.50
N GLU A 161 -6.65 -21.17 4.20
CA GLU A 161 -7.21 -19.97 4.82
C GLU A 161 -8.16 -20.27 6.00
N ALA A 162 -8.24 -21.55 6.44
CA ALA A 162 -9.10 -21.93 7.56
C ALA A 162 -8.67 -21.25 8.87
N GLY A 163 -9.64 -20.68 9.59
CA GLY A 163 -9.39 -19.97 10.86
C GLY A 163 -8.96 -18.51 10.69
N VAL A 164 -8.75 -18.02 9.45
CA VAL A 164 -8.23 -16.68 9.17
C VAL A 164 -9.35 -15.63 9.15
N LEU A 165 -10.57 -15.97 8.74
CA LEU A 165 -11.68 -15.03 8.63
C LEU A 165 -11.95 -14.21 9.91
N PRO A 166 -11.94 -14.78 11.13
CA PRO A 166 -12.12 -13.99 12.36
C PRO A 166 -10.98 -12.98 12.63
N LEU A 167 -9.80 -13.17 12.07
CA LEU A 167 -8.69 -12.21 12.16
C LEU A 167 -8.94 -11.04 11.21
N ILE A 168 -9.45 -11.32 10.00
CA ILE A 168 -9.76 -10.31 8.99
C ILE A 168 -10.93 -9.44 9.45
N THR A 169 -11.99 -10.02 10.00
CA THR A 169 -13.18 -9.33 10.48
C THR A 169 -13.05 -8.78 11.90
N ASN A 170 -11.84 -8.61 12.41
CA ASN A 170 -11.63 -8.04 13.74
C ASN A 170 -11.86 -6.52 13.72
N PRO A 171 -12.84 -6.00 14.50
CA PRO A 171 -13.21 -4.59 14.48
C PRO A 171 -12.15 -3.64 15.08
N LYS A 172 -10.96 -4.12 15.40
CA LYS A 172 -9.84 -3.25 15.80
C LYS A 172 -9.26 -2.46 14.63
N TYR A 173 -9.43 -2.93 13.39
CA TYR A 173 -8.88 -2.29 12.21
C TYR A 173 -9.82 -1.20 11.69
N SER A 174 -9.29 0.00 11.52
CA SER A 174 -10.01 1.11 10.89
C SER A 174 -9.75 1.20 9.38
N GLN A 175 -8.75 0.47 8.90
CA GLN A 175 -8.41 0.37 7.49
C GLN A 175 -8.06 -1.08 7.15
N VAL A 176 -8.52 -1.56 5.99
CA VAL A 176 -8.20 -2.90 5.49
C VAL A 176 -7.84 -2.84 4.01
N VAL A 177 -6.67 -3.39 3.68
CA VAL A 177 -6.21 -3.57 2.30
C VAL A 177 -6.49 -5.00 1.88
N LEU A 178 -7.14 -5.20 0.74
CA LEU A 178 -7.48 -6.52 0.20
C LEU A 178 -6.83 -6.71 -1.17
N GLN A 179 -6.02 -7.76 -1.33
CA GLN A 179 -5.38 -8.17 -2.58
C GLN A 179 -5.80 -9.60 -2.90
N ASP A 180 -6.32 -9.85 -4.11
CA ASP A 180 -6.71 -11.18 -4.56
C ASP A 180 -5.55 -11.90 -5.26
N GLN A 181 -5.71 -13.19 -5.48
CA GLN A 181 -4.80 -13.97 -6.28
C GLN A 181 -4.65 -13.34 -7.69
N SER A 182 -3.41 -13.21 -8.14
CA SER A 182 -2.99 -12.29 -9.20
C SER A 182 -3.76 -12.36 -10.53
N PHE A 183 -4.29 -13.51 -10.93
CA PHE A 183 -5.09 -13.61 -12.16
C PHE A 183 -6.59 -13.78 -11.92
N GLN A 184 -7.07 -13.91 -10.67
CA GLN A 184 -8.51 -14.02 -10.39
C GLN A 184 -9.32 -12.83 -10.97
N PRO A 185 -8.84 -11.57 -10.91
CA PRO A 185 -9.59 -10.45 -11.46
C PRO A 185 -9.66 -10.44 -12.99
N LEU A 186 -8.77 -11.14 -13.70
CA LEU A 186 -8.76 -11.17 -15.16
C LEU A 186 -10.08 -11.71 -15.73
N PRO A 187 -10.48 -11.29 -16.95
CA PRO A 187 -11.63 -11.90 -17.65
C PRO A 187 -11.37 -13.39 -17.92
N THR A 188 -12.39 -14.20 -18.03
CA THR A 188 -12.27 -15.65 -18.31
C THR A 188 -11.65 -15.96 -19.68
N SER A 189 -11.73 -15.02 -20.60
CA SER A 189 -11.08 -15.06 -21.91
C SER A 189 -10.86 -13.66 -22.44
N ILE A 190 -9.84 -13.51 -23.29
CA ILE A 190 -9.49 -12.28 -24.01
C ILE A 190 -9.44 -12.54 -25.50
N THR A 191 -9.40 -11.47 -26.31
CA THR A 191 -9.22 -11.57 -27.77
C THR A 191 -7.83 -11.10 -28.14
N VAL A 192 -7.01 -12.00 -28.70
CA VAL A 192 -5.67 -11.69 -29.21
C VAL A 192 -5.62 -12.09 -30.69
N ASN A 193 -5.27 -11.15 -31.55
CA ASN A 193 -5.23 -11.36 -33.01
C ASN A 193 -6.55 -11.95 -33.58
N GLY A 194 -7.71 -11.50 -33.05
CA GLY A 194 -9.03 -11.95 -33.49
C GLY A 194 -9.41 -13.36 -33.02
N GLN A 195 -8.63 -13.97 -32.15
CA GLN A 195 -8.90 -15.27 -31.55
C GLN A 195 -9.26 -15.13 -30.08
N SER A 196 -10.29 -15.84 -29.62
CA SER A 196 -10.62 -15.93 -28.19
C SER A 196 -9.62 -16.87 -27.51
N VAL A 197 -8.90 -16.32 -26.52
CA VAL A 197 -7.90 -17.05 -25.73
C VAL A 197 -8.40 -17.12 -24.28
N PRO A 198 -8.56 -18.32 -23.70
CA PRO A 198 -8.96 -18.45 -22.31
C PRO A 198 -7.83 -17.92 -21.41
N THR A 199 -8.24 -17.29 -20.31
CA THR A 199 -7.34 -16.93 -19.21
C THR A 199 -7.59 -17.84 -18.02
N ARG A 200 -6.89 -17.63 -16.91
CA ARG A 200 -7.20 -18.25 -15.62
C ARG A 200 -8.11 -17.38 -14.75
N GLY A 201 -8.57 -16.25 -15.29
CA GLY A 201 -9.41 -15.31 -14.61
C GLY A 201 -10.73 -15.91 -14.16
N ASN A 202 -11.17 -15.47 -12.99
CA ASN A 202 -12.49 -15.77 -12.44
C ASN A 202 -13.06 -14.52 -11.76
N PRO A 203 -13.43 -13.50 -12.55
CA PRO A 203 -13.89 -12.21 -12.02
C PRO A 203 -15.15 -12.36 -11.14
N THR A 204 -15.97 -13.40 -11.34
CA THR A 204 -17.11 -13.69 -10.46
C THR A 204 -16.65 -14.12 -9.07
N SER A 205 -15.63 -14.96 -8.98
CA SER A 205 -15.02 -15.36 -7.71
C SER A 205 -14.39 -14.14 -7.01
N PHE A 206 -13.63 -13.31 -7.74
CA PHE A 206 -13.07 -12.07 -7.24
C PHE A 206 -14.15 -11.16 -6.64
N GLN A 207 -15.20 -10.84 -7.40
CA GLN A 207 -16.31 -10.02 -6.92
C GLN A 207 -16.99 -10.62 -5.67
N SER A 208 -17.22 -11.94 -5.67
CA SER A 208 -17.81 -12.63 -4.52
C SER A 208 -16.92 -12.56 -3.27
N GLY A 209 -15.61 -12.76 -3.44
CA GLY A 209 -14.63 -12.67 -2.36
C GLY A 209 -14.63 -11.29 -1.72
N VAL A 210 -14.49 -10.24 -2.53
CA VAL A 210 -14.54 -8.84 -2.07
C VAL A 210 -15.84 -8.56 -1.32
N THR A 211 -17.00 -8.84 -1.95
CA THR A 211 -18.30 -8.54 -1.37
C THR A 211 -18.50 -9.22 -0.02
N ARG A 212 -18.13 -10.48 0.10
CA ARG A 212 -18.32 -11.26 1.34
C ARG A 212 -17.38 -10.82 2.46
N LEU A 213 -16.12 -10.51 2.14
CA LEU A 213 -15.18 -10.02 3.14
C LEU A 213 -15.58 -8.65 3.65
N VAL A 214 -15.91 -7.70 2.76
CA VAL A 214 -16.31 -6.36 3.17
C VAL A 214 -17.59 -6.39 4.00
N ASN A 215 -18.61 -7.17 3.58
CA ASN A 215 -19.82 -7.35 4.39
C ASN A 215 -19.53 -7.98 5.77
N GLY A 216 -18.58 -8.89 5.85
CA GLY A 216 -18.14 -9.49 7.12
C GLY A 216 -17.45 -8.49 8.04
N ILE A 217 -16.60 -7.62 7.49
CA ILE A 217 -15.95 -6.53 8.21
C ILE A 217 -16.99 -5.54 8.73
N ASP A 218 -17.89 -5.05 7.86
CA ASP A 218 -18.97 -4.13 8.23
C ASP A 218 -19.87 -4.69 9.33
N ALA A 219 -20.24 -5.97 9.24
CA ALA A 219 -21.06 -6.63 10.26
C ALA A 219 -20.36 -6.70 11.61
N ALA A 220 -19.04 -6.93 11.62
CA ALA A 220 -18.25 -6.95 12.85
C ALA A 220 -18.08 -5.55 13.47
N ASP A 221 -17.85 -4.53 12.64
CA ASP A 221 -17.77 -3.13 13.08
C ASP A 221 -19.09 -2.65 13.69
N GLN A 222 -20.20 -2.94 13.02
CA GLN A 222 -21.55 -2.62 13.51
C GLN A 222 -21.85 -3.35 14.84
N ALA A 223 -21.51 -4.63 14.94
CA ALA A 223 -21.69 -5.39 16.19
C ALA A 223 -20.84 -4.82 17.35
N ALA A 224 -19.70 -4.22 17.05
CA ALA A 224 -18.82 -3.55 18.00
C ALA A 224 -19.19 -2.08 18.24
N ALA A 225 -20.23 -1.56 17.60
CA ALA A 225 -20.64 -0.14 17.60
C ALA A 225 -19.49 0.79 17.17
N LYS A 226 -18.70 0.38 16.18
CA LYS A 226 -17.60 1.15 15.59
C LYS A 226 -17.99 1.70 14.23
N PRO A 227 -17.32 2.78 13.76
CA PRO A 227 -17.39 3.18 12.35
C PRO A 227 -16.90 2.05 11.45
N ASN A 228 -17.49 1.92 10.27
CA ASN A 228 -17.04 0.97 9.26
C ASN A 228 -15.60 1.27 8.85
N ALA A 229 -14.78 0.23 8.69
CA ALA A 229 -13.40 0.35 8.23
C ALA A 229 -13.33 0.91 6.80
N ALA A 230 -12.31 1.71 6.50
CA ALA A 230 -12.01 2.09 5.12
C ALA A 230 -11.38 0.90 4.39
N ILE A 231 -11.90 0.56 3.21
CA ILE A 231 -11.43 -0.58 2.42
C ILE A 231 -10.65 -0.06 1.20
N THR A 232 -9.46 -0.62 0.98
CA THR A 232 -8.67 -0.39 -0.22
C THR A 232 -8.42 -1.71 -0.93
N LEU A 233 -8.85 -1.83 -2.18
CA LEU A 233 -8.44 -2.93 -3.04
C LEU A 233 -7.06 -2.59 -3.61
N TYR A 234 -6.12 -3.48 -3.41
CA TYR A 234 -4.79 -3.41 -3.99
C TYR A 234 -4.80 -4.12 -5.34
N GLN A 235 -4.79 -3.34 -6.44
CA GLN A 235 -4.70 -3.87 -7.80
C GLN A 235 -3.39 -4.61 -7.98
N THR A 236 -3.46 -5.90 -8.32
CA THR A 236 -2.27 -6.68 -8.63
C THR A 236 -1.58 -6.15 -9.89
N PRO A 237 -0.24 -6.11 -9.92
CA PRO A 237 0.51 -5.79 -11.12
C PRO A 237 0.31 -6.81 -12.25
N PRO A 238 0.54 -6.40 -13.51
CA PRO A 238 0.53 -7.33 -14.63
C PRO A 238 1.68 -8.34 -14.52
N ILE A 239 1.47 -9.54 -15.03
CA ILE A 239 2.41 -10.67 -14.95
C ILE A 239 3.13 -10.84 -16.29
N ALA A 240 4.44 -10.59 -16.33
CA ALA A 240 5.22 -10.69 -17.56
C ALA A 240 5.16 -12.10 -18.19
N ALA A 241 5.14 -13.14 -17.35
CA ALA A 241 5.02 -14.53 -17.81
C ALA A 241 3.70 -14.86 -18.52
N LEU A 242 2.67 -14.04 -18.39
CA LEU A 242 1.42 -14.18 -19.14
C LEU A 242 1.42 -13.40 -20.46
N GLY A 243 2.33 -12.44 -20.63
CA GLY A 243 2.45 -11.59 -21.82
C GLY A 243 3.58 -11.98 -22.75
N TYR A 244 4.65 -12.57 -22.21
CA TYR A 244 5.84 -12.93 -22.97
C TYR A 244 6.20 -14.40 -22.79
N THR A 245 6.78 -14.98 -23.82
CA THR A 245 7.39 -16.30 -23.72
C THR A 245 8.84 -16.14 -23.30
N SER A 246 9.25 -16.77 -22.21
CA SER A 246 10.67 -16.94 -21.92
C SER A 246 11.37 -17.65 -23.06
N SER A 247 12.55 -17.21 -23.44
CA SER A 247 13.43 -17.93 -24.36
C SER A 247 13.93 -19.26 -23.79
N ASN A 248 13.73 -19.51 -22.51
CA ASN A 248 14.07 -20.76 -21.85
C ASN A 248 12.91 -21.76 -21.98
N PRO A 249 13.06 -22.83 -22.76
CA PRO A 249 12.01 -23.86 -22.91
C PRO A 249 11.72 -24.60 -21.58
N ASN A 250 12.57 -24.47 -20.57
CA ASN A 250 12.42 -25.10 -19.28
C ASN A 250 11.95 -24.11 -18.19
N ALA A 251 11.66 -22.85 -18.55
CA ALA A 251 11.08 -21.92 -17.59
C ALA A 251 9.74 -22.47 -17.11
N PRO A 252 9.53 -22.59 -15.80
CA PRO A 252 8.27 -23.09 -15.28
C PRO A 252 7.14 -22.16 -15.69
N ILE A 253 6.16 -22.70 -16.39
CA ILE A 253 4.89 -22.01 -16.61
C ILE A 253 4.13 -22.15 -15.30
N PHE A 254 4.13 -21.09 -14.51
CA PHE A 254 3.51 -21.10 -13.20
C PHE A 254 2.05 -21.59 -13.25
N GLY A 255 1.75 -22.54 -12.39
CA GLY A 255 0.41 -23.04 -12.15
C GLY A 255 -0.02 -24.21 -13.03
N SER A 256 0.88 -24.85 -13.78
CA SER A 256 0.61 -26.13 -14.40
C SER A 256 1.12 -27.28 -13.54
N SER A 257 0.27 -28.27 -13.32
CA SER A 257 0.63 -29.49 -12.60
C SER A 257 1.39 -30.50 -13.43
N THR A 258 1.53 -30.27 -14.76
CA THR A 258 2.18 -31.23 -15.67
C THR A 258 3.06 -30.54 -16.73
N VAL A 259 4.20 -31.17 -17.02
CA VAL A 259 5.15 -30.73 -18.06
C VAL A 259 4.49 -30.69 -19.46
N ALA A 260 3.47 -31.50 -19.72
CA ALA A 260 2.74 -31.53 -21.00
C ALA A 260 1.83 -30.29 -21.17
N GLU A 261 1.25 -29.79 -20.09
CA GLU A 261 0.52 -28.52 -20.08
C GLU A 261 1.47 -27.35 -20.27
N GLN A 262 2.71 -27.45 -19.80
CA GLN A 262 3.74 -26.42 -19.97
C GLN A 262 4.18 -26.27 -21.42
N ASN A 263 4.32 -27.37 -22.16
CA ASN A 263 4.93 -27.38 -23.50
C ASN A 263 3.98 -27.13 -24.68
N GLY A 264 2.69 -26.93 -24.48
CA GLY A 264 1.76 -26.79 -25.59
C GLY A 264 0.54 -25.91 -25.37
N ASN A 265 0.34 -25.36 -24.23
CA ASN A 265 -0.92 -24.71 -23.90
C ASN A 265 -0.79 -23.17 -23.84
N LYS A 266 -1.20 -22.50 -24.92
CA LYS A 266 -1.30 -21.04 -25.02
C LYS A 266 -2.15 -20.40 -23.89
N ALA A 267 -2.94 -21.20 -23.16
CA ALA A 267 -3.75 -20.77 -22.04
C ALA A 267 -2.93 -20.22 -20.84
N TYR A 268 -1.64 -20.46 -20.80
CA TYR A 268 -0.75 -20.00 -19.74
C TYR A 268 -0.06 -18.67 -20.04
N ALA A 269 -0.06 -18.24 -21.28
CA ALA A 269 0.43 -16.94 -21.69
C ALA A 269 -0.60 -16.29 -22.64
N PRO A 270 -1.78 -15.96 -22.11
CA PRO A 270 -2.94 -15.57 -22.91
C PRO A 270 -2.70 -14.27 -23.69
N TYR A 271 -1.84 -13.39 -23.20
CA TYR A 271 -1.53 -12.12 -23.84
C TYR A 271 -0.38 -12.21 -24.86
N VAL A 272 0.22 -13.39 -25.03
CA VAL A 272 1.28 -13.57 -26.05
C VAL A 272 0.72 -13.32 -27.46
N GLY A 273 1.37 -12.42 -28.18
CA GLY A 273 0.96 -11.97 -29.50
C GLY A 273 0.14 -10.68 -29.50
N ASP A 274 -0.21 -10.13 -28.34
CA ASP A 274 -0.65 -8.75 -28.25
C ASP A 274 0.51 -7.80 -28.55
N ALA A 275 0.20 -6.62 -29.09
CA ALA A 275 1.21 -5.61 -29.41
C ALA A 275 1.87 -5.02 -28.16
N ASN A 276 1.12 -4.89 -27.07
CA ASN A 276 1.60 -4.48 -25.76
C ASN A 276 0.92 -5.30 -24.66
N PRO A 277 1.42 -6.53 -24.41
CA PRO A 277 0.73 -7.50 -23.56
C PRO A 277 0.63 -7.04 -22.10
N ILE A 278 1.60 -6.28 -21.61
CA ILE A 278 1.62 -5.78 -20.23
C ILE A 278 0.52 -4.72 -20.04
N ALA A 279 0.46 -3.74 -20.94
CA ALA A 279 -0.57 -2.71 -20.88
C ALA A 279 -1.99 -3.29 -21.07
N ALA A 280 -2.15 -4.29 -21.98
CA ALA A 280 -3.42 -4.96 -22.19
C ALA A 280 -3.90 -5.68 -20.92
N MET A 281 -2.99 -6.40 -20.25
CA MET A 281 -3.29 -7.09 -19.00
C MET A 281 -3.60 -6.10 -17.86
N ALA A 282 -2.81 -5.03 -17.73
CA ALA A 282 -3.06 -3.98 -16.73
C ALA A 282 -4.43 -3.33 -16.94
N ALA A 283 -4.84 -3.07 -18.19
CA ALA A 283 -6.17 -2.53 -18.51
C ALA A 283 -7.30 -3.49 -18.11
N ASP A 284 -7.14 -4.81 -18.30
CA ASP A 284 -8.11 -5.80 -17.86
C ASP A 284 -8.22 -5.84 -16.33
N LEU A 285 -7.09 -5.80 -15.62
CA LEU A 285 -7.05 -5.71 -14.16
C LEU A 285 -7.68 -4.41 -13.66
N HIS A 286 -7.31 -3.26 -14.22
CA HIS A 286 -7.89 -1.94 -13.92
C HIS A 286 -9.42 -1.99 -14.00
N ASN A 287 -9.95 -2.44 -15.12
CA ASN A 287 -11.39 -2.54 -15.34
C ASN A 287 -12.09 -3.46 -14.32
N ALA A 288 -11.45 -4.59 -13.97
CA ALA A 288 -12.00 -5.54 -13.02
C ALA A 288 -12.07 -4.94 -11.60
N TYR A 289 -11.00 -4.31 -11.13
CA TYR A 289 -10.95 -3.71 -9.80
C TYR A 289 -11.93 -2.54 -9.66
N LEU A 290 -11.95 -1.60 -10.61
CA LEU A 290 -12.88 -0.48 -10.59
C LEU A 290 -14.33 -0.94 -10.70
N LYS A 291 -14.62 -1.95 -11.52
CA LYS A 291 -15.97 -2.51 -11.65
C LYS A 291 -16.46 -3.11 -10.35
N VAL A 292 -15.61 -3.89 -9.65
CA VAL A 292 -15.99 -4.53 -8.39
C VAL A 292 -16.23 -3.46 -7.31
N ALA A 293 -15.31 -2.50 -7.16
CA ALA A 293 -15.46 -1.39 -6.22
C ALA A 293 -16.72 -0.57 -6.51
N GLY A 294 -16.91 -0.12 -7.76
CA GLY A 294 -18.07 0.68 -8.15
C GLY A 294 -19.40 -0.08 -7.98
N THR A 295 -19.44 -1.37 -8.31
CA THR A 295 -20.64 -2.20 -8.13
C THR A 295 -21.00 -2.35 -6.64
N TYR A 296 -20.00 -2.61 -5.79
CA TYR A 296 -20.20 -2.72 -4.34
C TYR A 296 -20.70 -1.40 -3.74
N ASN A 297 -19.99 -0.30 -4.02
CA ASN A 297 -20.31 1.02 -3.49
C ASN A 297 -21.73 1.47 -3.88
N ALA A 298 -22.12 1.24 -5.14
CA ALA A 298 -23.46 1.58 -5.61
C ALA A 298 -24.57 0.76 -4.93
N ALA A 299 -24.29 -0.52 -4.65
CA ALA A 299 -25.25 -1.41 -4.00
C ALA A 299 -25.33 -1.22 -2.47
N ASN A 300 -24.28 -0.67 -1.85
CA ASN A 300 -24.14 -0.60 -0.39
C ASN A 300 -23.72 0.83 0.06
N PRO A 301 -24.53 1.87 -0.17
CA PRO A 301 -24.14 3.26 0.08
C PRO A 301 -23.91 3.63 1.57
N ASN A 302 -24.35 2.77 2.48
CA ASN A 302 -24.22 2.97 3.93
C ASN A 302 -23.12 2.10 4.58
N ASN A 303 -22.48 1.26 3.78
CA ASN A 303 -21.41 0.37 4.21
C ASN A 303 -20.03 1.01 3.99
N SER A 304 -18.96 0.25 4.25
CA SER A 304 -17.60 0.65 3.91
C SER A 304 -17.50 1.05 2.44
N HIS A 305 -16.89 2.20 2.19
CA HIS A 305 -16.56 2.60 0.83
C HIS A 305 -15.28 1.89 0.38
N ILE A 306 -15.32 1.28 -0.80
CA ILE A 306 -14.16 0.61 -1.39
C ILE A 306 -13.44 1.59 -2.30
N ASN A 307 -12.17 1.86 -1.99
CA ASN A 307 -11.22 2.56 -2.85
C ASN A 307 -10.34 1.54 -3.58
N VAL A 308 -9.66 1.96 -4.64
CA VAL A 308 -8.73 1.11 -5.40
C VAL A 308 -7.36 1.80 -5.47
N ALA A 309 -6.32 1.11 -5.03
CA ALA A 309 -4.94 1.50 -5.26
C ALA A 309 -4.48 0.85 -6.58
N LEU A 310 -4.27 1.68 -7.60
CA LEU A 310 -4.00 1.25 -8.98
C LEU A 310 -2.51 0.94 -9.20
N ALA A 311 -1.95 0.05 -8.38
CA ALA A 311 -0.53 -0.30 -8.44
C ALA A 311 -0.12 -0.91 -9.78
N GLY A 312 -0.97 -1.75 -10.37
CA GLY A 312 -0.71 -2.32 -11.70
C GLY A 312 -0.63 -1.27 -12.82
N ASP A 313 -1.38 -0.18 -12.71
CA ASP A 313 -1.30 0.94 -13.65
C ASP A 313 0.03 1.71 -13.49
N ALA A 314 0.52 1.84 -12.26
CA ALA A 314 1.82 2.46 -11.99
C ALA A 314 2.97 1.70 -12.66
N TRP A 315 2.88 0.37 -12.76
CA TRP A 315 3.88 -0.42 -13.47
C TRP A 315 3.92 -0.07 -14.95
N VAL A 316 2.76 0.07 -15.61
CA VAL A 316 2.70 0.51 -17.00
C VAL A 316 3.26 1.92 -17.15
N SER A 317 2.93 2.84 -16.23
CA SER A 317 3.46 4.20 -16.24
C SER A 317 4.99 4.22 -16.09
N ALA A 318 5.57 3.38 -15.23
CA ALA A 318 7.03 3.26 -15.08
C ALA A 318 7.70 2.71 -16.35
N ILE A 319 7.06 1.76 -17.04
CA ILE A 319 7.54 1.23 -18.32
C ILE A 319 7.47 2.30 -19.41
N ASP A 320 6.35 2.99 -19.54
CA ASP A 320 6.13 4.04 -20.55
C ASP A 320 7.06 5.25 -20.34
N ALA A 321 7.41 5.55 -19.09
CA ALA A 321 8.41 6.55 -18.73
C ALA A 321 9.87 6.10 -18.99
N GLY A 322 10.09 4.85 -19.35
CA GLY A 322 11.41 4.28 -19.60
C GLY A 322 12.24 4.03 -18.32
N ILE A 323 11.61 4.06 -17.15
CA ILE A 323 12.24 3.76 -15.85
C ILE A 323 12.35 2.25 -15.66
N ALA A 324 11.33 1.51 -16.09
CA ALA A 324 11.26 0.06 -15.94
C ALA A 324 11.34 -0.67 -17.28
N GLN A 325 11.84 -1.89 -17.24
CA GLN A 325 11.89 -2.79 -18.39
C GLN A 325 10.48 -3.24 -18.76
N GLN A 326 10.18 -3.27 -20.05
CA GLN A 326 8.89 -3.77 -20.54
C GLN A 326 8.85 -5.31 -20.55
N ASN A 327 9.97 -5.96 -20.86
CA ASN A 327 10.07 -7.40 -20.98
C ASN A 327 11.31 -7.94 -20.25
N PRO A 328 11.15 -8.50 -19.04
CA PRO A 328 12.28 -8.97 -18.24
C PRO A 328 13.02 -10.16 -18.85
N PHE A 329 12.48 -10.79 -19.91
CA PHE A 329 13.09 -11.96 -20.57
C PHE A 329 14.04 -11.57 -21.70
N LEU A 330 14.14 -10.29 -22.08
CA LEU A 330 15.02 -9.81 -23.13
C LEU A 330 16.35 -9.32 -22.57
N ALA A 331 17.44 -9.98 -22.96
CA ALA A 331 18.80 -9.54 -22.60
C ALA A 331 19.23 -8.21 -23.26
N THR A 332 18.39 -7.64 -24.10
CA THR A 332 18.65 -6.40 -24.87
C THR A 332 18.04 -5.16 -24.22
N GLU A 333 17.32 -5.33 -23.11
CA GLU A 333 16.78 -4.17 -22.40
C GLU A 333 17.89 -3.26 -21.85
N PRO A 334 17.71 -1.93 -21.83
CA PRO A 334 18.74 -1.04 -21.35
C PRO A 334 19.11 -1.35 -19.89
N SER A 335 20.39 -1.48 -19.62
CA SER A 335 20.89 -1.76 -18.26
C SER A 335 20.61 -0.65 -17.22
N SER A 336 20.09 0.51 -17.68
CA SER A 336 19.70 1.64 -16.84
C SER A 336 18.25 1.54 -16.34
N GLN A 337 17.45 0.62 -16.87
CA GLN A 337 16.09 0.39 -16.45
C GLN A 337 16.05 -0.63 -15.31
N VAL A 338 15.09 -0.46 -14.39
CA VAL A 338 14.85 -1.44 -13.32
C VAL A 338 13.94 -2.56 -13.83
N ASP A 339 14.10 -3.74 -13.27
CA ASP A 339 13.18 -4.85 -13.48
C ASP A 339 12.16 -4.84 -12.34
N LEU A 340 10.87 -4.63 -12.67
CA LEU A 340 9.79 -4.64 -11.68
C LEU A 340 9.37 -6.06 -11.31
N TRP A 341 9.71 -7.06 -12.13
CA TRP A 341 9.43 -8.47 -11.84
C TRP A 341 10.61 -9.16 -11.19
N ASP A 342 10.30 -10.30 -10.61
CA ASP A 342 11.30 -11.20 -10.08
C ASP A 342 12.23 -11.70 -11.19
N SER A 343 13.46 -11.34 -11.06
CA SER A 343 14.56 -11.98 -11.75
C SER A 343 15.29 -12.86 -10.75
N ASP A 344 14.69 -13.99 -10.37
CA ASP A 344 15.40 -14.90 -9.48
C ASP A 344 16.36 -15.79 -10.27
N PRO A 345 17.64 -15.41 -10.41
CA PRO A 345 18.66 -16.27 -11.01
C PRO A 345 18.97 -17.48 -10.15
N LEU A 346 18.30 -17.65 -9.02
CA LEU A 346 18.77 -18.43 -7.90
C LEU A 346 17.88 -19.60 -7.54
N LEU A 347 16.64 -19.61 -7.99
CA LEU A 347 15.90 -20.85 -8.02
C LEU A 347 16.63 -21.79 -8.98
N ALA A 348 17.13 -22.90 -8.49
CA ALA A 348 17.86 -23.93 -9.27
C ALA A 348 17.03 -24.46 -10.47
N CYS A 349 15.72 -24.21 -10.48
CA CYS A 349 14.83 -24.41 -11.61
C CYS A 349 14.91 -23.29 -12.65
N CYS A 350 15.43 -22.11 -12.30
CA CYS A 350 15.08 -20.89 -13.03
C CYS A 350 16.31 -19.97 -13.08
N THR A 351 17.27 -20.29 -13.94
CA THR A 351 18.39 -19.41 -14.30
C THR A 351 17.97 -18.23 -15.16
N VAL A 352 16.65 -17.97 -15.26
CA VAL A 352 16.02 -16.98 -16.15
C VAL A 352 14.95 -16.24 -15.34
N PRO A 353 14.73 -14.94 -15.58
CA PRO A 353 13.63 -14.19 -14.98
C PRO A 353 12.32 -14.98 -15.05
N ILE A 354 11.62 -15.10 -13.93
CA ILE A 354 10.34 -15.82 -13.86
C ILE A 354 9.21 -14.91 -14.33
N GLY A 355 9.32 -13.61 -14.07
CA GLY A 355 8.38 -12.58 -14.50
C GLY A 355 6.98 -12.76 -13.93
N TYR A 356 6.90 -13.31 -12.72
CA TYR A 356 5.61 -13.62 -12.07
C TYR A 356 5.32 -12.72 -10.87
N HIS A 357 6.25 -12.62 -9.91
CA HIS A 357 6.08 -11.81 -8.72
C HIS A 357 6.78 -10.45 -8.86
N PRO A 358 6.44 -9.49 -8.00
CA PRO A 358 7.20 -8.26 -7.89
C PRO A 358 8.66 -8.53 -7.46
N SER A 359 9.58 -7.77 -8.04
CA SER A 359 10.91 -7.57 -7.50
C SER A 359 10.85 -6.58 -6.33
N VAL A 360 11.98 -6.30 -5.71
CA VAL A 360 12.10 -5.25 -4.70
C VAL A 360 11.66 -3.86 -5.24
N PHE A 361 11.90 -3.56 -6.52
CA PHE A 361 11.44 -2.32 -7.15
C PHE A 361 9.93 -2.32 -7.37
N GLY A 362 9.35 -3.48 -7.73
CA GLY A 362 7.91 -3.66 -7.86
C GLY A 362 7.20 -3.49 -6.52
N ASP A 363 7.66 -4.18 -5.47
CA ASP A 363 7.10 -4.04 -4.11
C ASP A 363 7.20 -2.59 -3.59
N TYR A 364 8.30 -1.89 -3.89
CA TYR A 364 8.49 -0.49 -3.52
C TYR A 364 7.51 0.44 -4.23
N LEU A 365 7.31 0.27 -5.54
CA LEU A 365 6.34 1.05 -6.32
C LEU A 365 4.91 0.80 -5.84
N ASP A 366 4.55 -0.46 -5.60
CA ASP A 366 3.23 -0.84 -5.08
C ASP A 366 2.96 -0.19 -3.71
N ALA A 367 3.97 -0.18 -2.83
CA ALA A 367 3.87 0.46 -1.53
C ALA A 367 3.73 1.99 -1.63
N LEU A 368 4.39 2.66 -2.59
CA LEU A 368 4.22 4.11 -2.85
C LEU A 368 2.79 4.44 -3.26
N VAL A 369 2.21 3.66 -4.18
CA VAL A 369 0.81 3.85 -4.62
C VAL A 369 -0.15 3.62 -3.46
N LEU A 370 0.05 2.56 -2.67
CA LEU A 370 -0.76 2.28 -1.49
C LEU A 370 -0.63 3.40 -0.44
N PHE A 371 0.59 3.90 -0.21
CA PHE A 371 0.83 5.01 0.71
C PHE A 371 0.04 6.25 0.31
N GLY A 372 0.15 6.68 -0.95
CA GLY A 372 -0.59 7.83 -1.44
C GLY A 372 -2.11 7.63 -1.40
N GLN A 373 -2.60 6.46 -1.84
CA GLN A 373 -4.03 6.14 -1.86
C GLN A 373 -4.64 6.07 -0.46
N ILE A 374 -3.93 5.56 0.53
CA ILE A 374 -4.45 5.35 1.89
C ILE A 374 -4.32 6.62 2.74
N THR A 375 -3.21 7.34 2.61
CA THR A 375 -2.91 8.51 3.45
C THR A 375 -3.36 9.82 2.83
N GLY A 376 -3.54 9.88 1.51
CA GLY A 376 -3.76 11.10 0.76
C GLY A 376 -2.53 12.02 0.70
N ILE A 377 -1.36 11.50 1.05
CA ILE A 377 -0.09 12.24 1.00
C ILE A 377 0.62 11.92 -0.31
N ASN A 378 1.08 12.95 -1.02
CA ASN A 378 1.89 12.78 -2.21
C ASN A 378 3.18 12.01 -1.89
N PRO A 379 3.44 10.85 -2.53
CA PRO A 379 4.66 10.06 -2.30
C PRO A 379 5.97 10.82 -2.55
N GLU A 380 5.98 11.83 -3.43
CA GLU A 380 7.15 12.67 -3.67
C GLU A 380 7.60 13.47 -2.44
N THR A 381 6.74 13.58 -1.42
CA THR A 381 7.09 14.27 -0.16
C THR A 381 7.95 13.45 0.79
N LEU A 382 8.25 12.20 0.46
CA LEU A 382 9.12 11.31 1.26
C LEU A 382 10.60 11.67 1.07
N THR A 383 10.98 12.90 1.46
CA THR A 383 12.30 13.48 1.17
C THR A 383 13.49 12.70 1.75
N ALA A 384 13.28 11.96 2.86
CA ALA A 384 14.30 11.11 3.45
C ALA A 384 14.70 9.95 2.53
N GLU A 385 13.79 9.49 1.67
CA GLU A 385 14.01 8.42 0.71
C GLU A 385 14.90 8.87 -0.48
N PHE A 386 14.94 10.17 -0.78
CA PHE A 386 15.49 10.69 -2.03
C PHE A 386 16.76 11.53 -1.87
N ASP A 387 17.14 11.86 -0.64
CA ASP A 387 18.33 12.65 -0.36
C ASP A 387 19.40 11.83 0.35
N PRO A 388 20.39 11.26 -0.37
CA PRO A 388 21.44 10.45 0.21
C PRO A 388 22.38 11.24 1.14
N THR A 389 22.29 12.57 1.17
CA THR A 389 23.06 13.42 2.09
C THR A 389 22.32 13.67 3.40
N HIS A 390 21.03 13.35 3.45
CA HIS A 390 20.22 13.52 4.65
C HIS A 390 20.46 12.38 5.64
N ALA A 391 20.59 12.70 6.93
CA ALA A 391 20.89 11.71 7.96
C ALA A 391 19.82 10.59 8.05
N LEU A 392 18.57 10.91 7.75
CA LEU A 392 17.46 9.94 7.76
C LEU A 392 17.42 9.03 6.52
N TYR A 393 18.20 9.30 5.47
CA TYR A 393 18.26 8.42 4.30
C TYR A 393 18.73 7.01 4.67
N LEU A 394 19.65 6.87 5.60
CA LEU A 394 20.15 5.55 6.04
C LEU A 394 19.09 4.70 6.75
N ASP A 395 18.01 5.33 7.25
CA ASP A 395 16.89 4.66 7.87
C ASP A 395 15.69 4.51 6.91
N SER A 396 15.85 4.97 5.67
CA SER A 396 14.79 4.93 4.65
C SER A 396 14.56 3.53 4.07
N ALA A 397 13.37 3.31 3.53
CA ALA A 397 13.03 2.05 2.84
C ALA A 397 13.92 1.86 1.62
N SER A 398 14.11 2.89 0.80
CA SER A 398 14.93 2.80 -0.42
C SER A 398 16.36 2.34 -0.13
N TYR A 399 17.00 2.92 0.90
CA TYR A 399 18.33 2.52 1.30
C TYR A 399 18.40 1.06 1.78
N ALA A 400 17.48 0.69 2.68
CA ALA A 400 17.42 -0.67 3.24
C ALA A 400 17.17 -1.73 2.16
N LEU A 401 16.40 -1.39 1.14
CA LEU A 401 16.06 -2.26 0.01
C LEU A 401 17.13 -2.24 -1.11
N GLY A 402 18.17 -1.42 -0.99
CA GLY A 402 19.20 -1.28 -2.01
C GLY A 402 18.76 -0.50 -3.25
N ILE A 403 17.69 0.29 -3.14
CA ILE A 403 17.18 1.16 -4.20
C ILE A 403 17.91 2.50 -4.11
N SER A 404 18.51 2.94 -5.22
CA SER A 404 19.19 4.23 -5.23
C SER A 404 18.21 5.41 -5.12
N ALA A 405 18.62 6.50 -4.47
CA ALA A 405 17.78 7.68 -4.31
C ALA A 405 17.20 8.25 -5.62
N PRO A 406 17.91 8.30 -6.76
CA PRO A 406 17.33 8.71 -8.03
C PRO A 406 16.20 7.79 -8.49
N ILE A 407 16.37 6.48 -8.41
CA ILE A 407 15.33 5.51 -8.80
C ILE A 407 14.12 5.60 -7.84
N ALA A 408 14.36 5.73 -6.53
CA ALA A 408 13.28 5.91 -5.55
C ALA A 408 12.45 7.17 -5.86
N SER A 409 13.11 8.28 -6.22
CA SER A 409 12.44 9.53 -6.63
C SER A 409 11.63 9.36 -7.93
N GLU A 410 12.18 8.69 -8.95
CA GLU A 410 11.48 8.43 -10.21
C GLU A 410 10.24 7.56 -10.00
N LEU A 411 10.33 6.52 -9.16
CA LEU A 411 9.19 5.67 -8.81
C LEU A 411 8.14 6.43 -8.00
N ALA A 412 8.53 7.38 -7.14
CA ALA A 412 7.60 8.22 -6.39
C ALA A 412 6.81 9.17 -7.31
N ILE A 413 7.46 9.76 -8.33
CA ILE A 413 6.81 10.55 -9.36
C ILE A 413 5.76 9.72 -10.11
N VAL A 414 6.13 8.52 -10.54
CA VAL A 414 5.20 7.60 -11.23
C VAL A 414 4.00 7.24 -10.33
N ALA A 415 4.24 6.99 -9.07
CA ALA A 415 3.17 6.69 -8.12
C ALA A 415 2.20 7.89 -7.98
N GLU A 416 2.72 9.10 -7.84
CA GLU A 416 1.89 10.32 -7.77
C GLU A 416 1.09 10.55 -9.05
N GLU A 417 1.73 10.45 -10.21
CA GLU A 417 1.05 10.59 -11.50
C GLU A 417 -0.09 9.56 -11.65
N THR A 418 0.12 8.33 -11.19
CA THR A 418 -0.92 7.29 -11.19
C THR A 418 -2.08 7.65 -10.26
N LEU A 419 -1.80 8.17 -9.08
CA LEU A 419 -2.82 8.61 -8.12
C LEU A 419 -3.65 9.77 -8.66
N VAL A 420 -3.03 10.76 -9.28
CA VAL A 420 -3.71 11.92 -9.87
C VAL A 420 -4.58 11.51 -11.06
N ASN A 421 -4.12 10.61 -11.90
CA ASN A 421 -4.81 10.20 -13.13
C ASN A 421 -5.82 9.06 -12.88
N GLY A 422 -5.65 8.28 -11.83
CA GLY A 422 -6.39 7.04 -11.58
C GLY A 422 -7.71 7.17 -10.80
N GLY A 423 -8.01 8.33 -10.21
CA GLY A 423 -9.26 8.51 -9.46
C GLY A 423 -9.12 9.33 -8.17
N PRO A 424 -10.20 9.48 -7.41
CA PRO A 424 -10.18 10.31 -6.21
C PRO A 424 -9.26 9.70 -5.14
N VAL A 425 -8.21 10.44 -4.81
CA VAL A 425 -7.39 10.19 -3.62
C VAL A 425 -8.16 10.69 -2.40
N PRO A 426 -8.27 9.95 -1.29
CA PRO A 426 -8.93 10.43 -0.07
C PRO A 426 -8.28 11.73 0.41
N GLU A 427 -9.11 12.77 0.66
CA GLU A 427 -8.57 13.99 1.25
C GLU A 427 -7.99 13.69 2.64
N PRO A 428 -6.77 14.15 2.94
CA PRO A 428 -6.18 13.95 4.25
C PRO A 428 -7.13 14.48 5.34
N ALA A 429 -7.35 13.72 6.41
CA ALA A 429 -8.18 14.14 7.55
C ALA A 429 -7.72 15.49 8.15
N SER A 430 -6.46 15.87 7.93
CA SER A 430 -5.90 17.19 8.26
C SER A 430 -6.57 18.35 7.51
N LEU A 431 -7.04 18.17 6.28
CA LEU A 431 -7.79 19.21 5.54
C LEU A 431 -9.19 19.42 6.14
N ALA A 432 -9.86 18.36 6.57
CA ALA A 432 -11.13 18.45 7.28
C ALA A 432 -10.97 19.20 8.61
N LEU A 433 -9.90 18.93 9.37
CA LEU A 433 -9.55 19.64 10.61
C LEU A 433 -9.19 21.10 10.35
N LEU A 434 -8.47 21.41 9.27
CA LEU A 434 -8.15 22.79 8.86
C LEU A 434 -9.44 23.54 8.50
N GLY A 435 -10.35 22.92 7.77
CA GLY A 435 -11.66 23.47 7.43
C GLY A 435 -12.49 23.81 8.68
N VAL A 436 -12.56 22.93 9.66
CA VAL A 436 -13.23 23.15 10.95
C VAL A 436 -12.54 24.27 11.75
N GLY A 437 -11.20 24.30 11.74
CA GLY A 437 -10.41 25.35 12.40
C GLY A 437 -10.68 26.74 11.81
N VAL A 438 -10.70 26.87 10.49
CA VAL A 438 -10.98 28.13 9.77
C VAL A 438 -12.43 28.59 10.01
N LEU A 439 -13.40 27.67 9.97
CA LEU A 439 -14.80 27.96 10.31
C LEU A 439 -14.95 28.41 11.76
N GLY A 440 -14.29 27.74 12.69
CA GLY A 440 -14.27 28.12 14.12
C GLY A 440 -13.71 29.53 14.33
N LEU A 441 -12.59 29.88 13.69
CA LEU A 441 -11.98 31.20 13.76
C LEU A 441 -12.89 32.29 13.15
N SER A 442 -13.58 32.00 12.05
CA SER A 442 -14.50 32.92 11.40
C SER A 442 -15.73 33.22 12.26
N LEU A 443 -16.25 32.22 12.98
CA LEU A 443 -17.36 32.39 13.94
C LEU A 443 -16.97 33.21 15.17
N ILE A 444 -15.75 33.05 15.67
CA ILE A 444 -15.21 33.85 16.80
C ILE A 444 -15.03 35.30 16.34
N ARG A 445 -14.57 35.55 15.12
CA ARG A 445 -14.38 36.90 14.56
C ARG A 445 -15.72 37.63 14.37
N ARG A 446 -16.78 36.93 13.94
CA ARG A 446 -18.15 37.50 13.83
C ARG A 446 -18.73 37.88 15.17
N ARG A 447 -18.53 37.09 16.24
CA ARG A 447 -19.03 37.43 17.58
C ARG A 447 -18.38 38.68 18.15
N ARG A 448 -17.10 39.00 17.84
CA ARG A 448 -16.44 40.23 18.31
C ARG A 448 -16.90 41.51 17.60
N LEU A 449 -17.46 41.42 16.41
CA LEU A 449 -17.98 42.58 15.66
C LEU A 449 -19.37 43.04 16.12
N ILE A 450 -20.10 42.21 16.88
CA ILE A 450 -21.46 42.53 17.35
C ILE A 450 -21.45 43.21 18.75
N SER A 451 -20.31 43.35 19.41
CA SER A 451 -20.20 43.81 20.81
C SER A 451 -19.74 45.28 20.99
N TYR A 452 -19.81 46.11 19.97
CA TYR A 452 -19.57 47.53 20.14
C TYR A 452 -20.91 48.25 20.40
N PRO A 453 -21.17 48.81 21.60
CA PRO A 453 -22.33 49.66 21.85
C PRO A 453 -22.10 50.97 21.14
N THR A 454 -23.03 51.36 20.24
CA THR A 454 -23.12 52.70 19.73
C THR A 454 -23.49 53.68 20.86
N SER A 455 -22.52 54.44 21.31
CA SER A 455 -22.76 55.58 22.17
C SER A 455 -23.43 56.69 21.37
N THR A 456 -24.73 56.83 21.51
CA THR A 456 -25.47 58.01 21.08
C THR A 456 -25.11 59.18 22.01
N SER A 457 -24.33 60.12 21.50
CA SER A 457 -24.19 61.43 22.14
C SER A 457 -25.31 62.33 21.67
N SER A 458 -26.31 62.56 22.56
CA SER A 458 -27.22 63.69 22.52
C SER A 458 -26.52 64.94 23.07
N GLY A 459 -26.47 66.00 22.30
CA GLY A 459 -25.96 67.33 22.71
C GLY A 459 -26.60 68.37 21.84
N ALA A 460 -27.69 68.87 22.30
CA ALA A 460 -28.19 70.21 22.61
C ALA A 460 -27.65 71.37 21.72
N GLN A 461 -28.50 71.86 20.90
CA GLN A 461 -29.19 73.17 20.90
C GLN A 461 -28.37 74.38 21.40
N GLU A 462 -28.12 75.35 20.53
CA GLU A 462 -28.35 76.78 20.84
C GLU A 462 -28.28 77.65 19.55
N ARG A 463 -29.35 78.22 19.24
CA ARG A 463 -29.78 79.62 18.92
C ARG A 463 -28.65 80.64 18.77
N ASN A 464 -28.58 81.40 17.68
CA ASN A 464 -29.05 82.79 17.57
C ASN A 464 -28.76 83.42 16.22
N ARG A 465 -29.78 84.11 15.69
CA ARG A 465 -29.95 85.45 15.10
C ARG A 465 -28.76 86.07 14.34
N ARG A 466 -28.88 86.32 13.10
CA ARG A 466 -29.38 87.48 12.40
C ARG A 466 -29.43 87.21 10.92
#